data_bfc910394d09d841fede9c3769dffecf
#
_entry.id   bfc910394d09d841fede9c3769dffecf
#
_cell.length_a   1.000
_cell.length_b   1.000
_cell.length_c   1.000
_cell.angle_alpha   90.00
_cell.angle_beta   90.00
_cell.angle_gamma   90.00
#
_symmetry.space_group_name_H-M   'P 1'
#
loop_
_entity.id
_entity.type
_entity.pdbx_description
1 polymer ?
#
loop_
_entity_poly.entity_id
_entity_poly.type
_entity_poly.pdbx_seq_one_letter_code
_entity_poly.pdbx_strand_id
1 'polypeptide(L)'
;LGDYEIVGQLKGALMLSRKSYMTGAFLERLFSSVMQASKEIKNSTALSGGTVSVSFAAVQMIRNKYPDLSNKEILLLGTGKIGSNTCKNLVDYASTSRITLMNRSFHKAISLASKHHLQCAPIEELEDEVRKADIIIVATNAAFPVIHKKQIEGTGRKLIIDLSVPLNVAEDAATCPMVELIRVDELSKMKDETLLRRMAEIPKAKAIIADHFAEFKAWNQRRKHAPILSHLKTTLHHLNSRPSVGPYIGSDTANARIRKVLSHTARELNEHNRQGCQFITAINQFMH
;
A
#
# COMPACT_ATOMS: atom_id res chain seq x y z
N LEU A 1 -5.27 -3.14 -9.62
CA LEU A 1 -3.94 -2.55 -9.82
C LEU A 1 -3.89 -1.20 -9.09
N GLY A 2 -2.76 -0.90 -8.44
CA GLY A 2 -2.58 0.35 -7.70
C GLY A 2 -3.20 0.39 -6.30
N ASP A 3 -3.47 -0.77 -5.68
CA ASP A 3 -4.04 -0.86 -4.34
C ASP A 3 -2.96 -0.61 -3.28
N TYR A 4 -3.18 0.41 -2.45
CA TYR A 4 -2.27 0.76 -1.34
C TYR A 4 -2.40 -0.15 -0.13
N GLU A 5 -3.49 -0.88 -0.01
CA GLU A 5 -3.72 -1.78 1.11
C GLU A 5 -2.71 -2.91 1.13
N ILE A 6 -2.39 -3.46 -0.04
CA ILE A 6 -1.36 -4.51 -0.20
C ILE A 6 0.00 -4.03 0.32
N VAL A 7 0.38 -2.78 0.01
CA VAL A 7 1.63 -2.19 0.52
C VAL A 7 1.61 -2.07 2.05
N GLY A 8 0.47 -1.72 2.62
CA GLY A 8 0.26 -1.68 4.08
C GLY A 8 0.39 -3.05 4.73
N GLN A 9 -0.23 -4.07 4.14
CA GLN A 9 -0.17 -5.47 4.59
C GLN A 9 1.26 -6.01 4.53
N LEU A 10 1.97 -5.76 3.44
CA LEU A 10 3.37 -6.13 3.27
C LEU A 10 4.25 -5.48 4.35
N LYS A 11 4.09 -4.18 4.64
CA LYS A 11 4.83 -3.50 5.72
C LYS A 11 4.56 -4.13 7.08
N GLY A 12 3.29 -4.44 7.37
CA GLY A 12 2.90 -5.11 8.61
C GLY A 12 3.54 -6.49 8.76
N ALA A 13 3.53 -7.29 7.69
CA ALA A 13 4.16 -8.61 7.66
C ALA A 13 5.68 -8.53 7.87
N LEU A 14 6.37 -7.57 7.23
CA LEU A 14 7.80 -7.36 7.44
C LEU A 14 8.12 -6.97 8.88
N MET A 15 7.35 -6.06 9.46
CA MET A 15 7.54 -5.66 10.86
C MET A 15 7.40 -6.85 11.82
N LEU A 16 6.40 -7.71 11.59
CA LEU A 16 6.19 -8.92 12.38
C LEU A 16 7.36 -9.89 12.22
N SER A 17 7.79 -10.14 10.98
CA SER A 17 8.92 -11.03 10.67
C SER A 17 10.24 -10.54 11.28
N ARG A 18 10.48 -9.23 11.28
CA ARG A 18 11.65 -8.63 11.95
C ARG A 18 11.63 -8.87 13.46
N LYS A 19 10.47 -8.65 14.11
CA LYS A 19 10.30 -8.91 15.55
C LYS A 19 10.55 -10.36 15.92
N SER A 20 10.26 -11.27 14.99
CA SER A 20 10.45 -12.72 15.16
C SER A 20 11.81 -13.22 14.65
N TYR A 21 12.75 -12.33 14.29
CA TYR A 21 14.07 -12.67 13.74
C TYR A 21 14.03 -13.59 12.51
N MET A 22 12.95 -13.50 11.71
CA MET A 22 12.73 -14.35 10.52
C MET A 22 13.19 -13.68 9.22
N THR A 23 13.79 -12.48 9.29
CA THR A 23 14.29 -11.75 8.12
C THR A 23 15.80 -11.82 8.02
N GLY A 24 16.28 -12.20 6.83
CA GLY A 24 17.69 -12.12 6.47
C GLY A 24 17.93 -11.07 5.38
N ALA A 25 19.19 -10.81 5.05
CA ALA A 25 19.60 -9.80 4.07
C ALA A 25 18.88 -9.92 2.70
N PHE A 26 18.52 -11.14 2.29
CA PHE A 26 17.78 -11.36 1.04
C PHE A 26 16.37 -10.78 1.11
N LEU A 27 15.59 -11.13 2.14
CA LEU A 27 14.22 -10.64 2.31
C LEU A 27 14.19 -9.13 2.54
N GLU A 28 15.10 -8.60 3.35
CA GLU A 28 15.23 -7.16 3.58
C GLU A 28 15.47 -6.39 2.28
N ARG A 29 16.39 -6.86 1.42
CA ARG A 29 16.69 -6.22 0.14
C ARG A 29 15.54 -6.36 -0.84
N LEU A 30 14.90 -7.54 -0.93
CA LEU A 30 13.73 -7.78 -1.77
C LEU A 30 12.62 -6.81 -1.39
N PHE A 31 12.34 -6.70 -0.11
CA PHE A 31 11.31 -5.82 0.41
C PHE A 31 11.59 -4.34 0.12
N SER A 32 12.84 -3.92 0.33
CA SER A 32 13.27 -2.57 0.00
C SER A 32 13.06 -2.26 -1.49
N SER A 33 13.44 -3.19 -2.38
CA SER A 33 13.26 -3.04 -3.83
C SER A 33 11.78 -2.93 -4.20
N VAL A 34 10.91 -3.78 -3.64
CA VAL A 34 9.46 -3.73 -3.86
C VAL A 34 8.86 -2.41 -3.37
N MET A 35 9.28 -1.91 -2.20
CA MET A 35 8.79 -0.64 -1.67
C MET A 35 9.25 0.56 -2.50
N GLN A 36 10.48 0.54 -3.01
CA GLN A 36 11.01 1.57 -3.90
C GLN A 36 10.27 1.59 -5.23
N ALA A 37 10.09 0.44 -5.88
CA ALA A 37 9.30 0.32 -7.10
C ALA A 37 7.86 0.82 -6.91
N SER A 38 7.20 0.43 -5.81
CA SER A 38 5.85 0.90 -5.50
C SER A 38 5.78 2.42 -5.31
N LYS A 39 6.79 3.02 -4.64
CA LYS A 39 6.88 4.47 -4.46
C LYS A 39 7.10 5.19 -5.78
N GLU A 40 7.98 4.66 -6.63
CA GLU A 40 8.26 5.23 -7.94
C GLU A 40 7.05 5.17 -8.86
N ILE A 41 6.36 4.02 -8.94
CA ILE A 41 5.10 3.89 -9.68
C ILE A 41 4.08 4.92 -9.21
N LYS A 42 3.95 5.09 -7.88
CA LYS A 42 3.04 6.08 -7.31
C LYS A 42 3.34 7.50 -7.77
N ASN A 43 4.62 7.86 -7.84
CA ASN A 43 5.05 9.24 -8.13
C ASN A 43 5.14 9.52 -9.64
N SER A 44 5.43 8.49 -10.45
CA SER A 44 5.77 8.64 -11.87
C SER A 44 4.65 8.21 -12.81
N THR A 45 3.57 7.58 -12.30
CA THR A 45 2.45 7.11 -13.13
C THR A 45 1.12 7.54 -12.55
N ALA A 46 0.10 7.67 -13.40
CA ALA A 46 -1.27 7.87 -12.98
C ALA A 46 -1.96 6.56 -12.51
N LEU A 47 -1.23 5.45 -12.45
CA LEU A 47 -1.76 4.15 -12.02
C LEU A 47 -2.33 4.20 -10.59
N SER A 48 -1.71 4.98 -9.72
CA SER A 48 -2.10 5.18 -8.33
C SER A 48 -2.87 6.49 -8.11
N GLY A 49 -2.79 7.43 -9.06
CA GLY A 49 -3.52 8.68 -9.06
C GLY A 49 -4.96 8.43 -9.48
N GLY A 50 -5.83 8.15 -8.53
CA GLY A 50 -7.21 7.81 -8.81
C GLY A 50 -7.54 6.35 -8.46
N THR A 51 -6.94 5.78 -7.40
CA THR A 51 -7.65 4.82 -6.57
C THR A 51 -8.83 5.57 -6.01
N VAL A 52 -9.88 5.62 -6.81
CA VAL A 52 -11.19 5.95 -6.30
C VAL A 52 -11.47 4.84 -5.32
N SER A 53 -11.02 5.03 -4.07
CA SER A 53 -11.49 4.17 -3.00
C SER A 53 -13.01 4.21 -3.12
N VAL A 54 -13.67 3.12 -2.84
CA VAL A 54 -15.14 3.08 -2.83
C VAL A 54 -15.70 4.29 -2.09
N SER A 55 -14.99 4.73 -1.03
CA SER A 55 -15.24 5.95 -0.27
C SER A 55 -15.19 7.23 -1.12
N PHE A 56 -14.23 7.38 -2.00
CA PHE A 56 -14.12 8.56 -2.86
C PHE A 56 -15.15 8.51 -4.01
N ALA A 57 -15.40 7.31 -4.59
CA ALA A 57 -16.44 7.14 -5.60
C ALA A 57 -17.82 7.53 -5.08
N ALA A 58 -18.14 7.12 -3.85
CA ALA A 58 -19.37 7.52 -3.18
C ALA A 58 -19.48 9.04 -3.04
N VAL A 59 -18.43 9.71 -2.59
CA VAL A 59 -18.43 11.17 -2.43
C VAL A 59 -18.53 11.90 -3.77
N GLN A 60 -17.83 11.42 -4.81
CA GLN A 60 -17.95 11.99 -6.16
C GLN A 60 -19.36 11.84 -6.73
N MET A 61 -19.99 10.70 -6.52
CA MET A 61 -21.36 10.46 -6.95
C MET A 61 -22.33 11.38 -6.21
N ILE A 62 -22.19 11.56 -4.90
CA ILE A 62 -22.98 12.51 -4.11
C ILE A 62 -22.85 13.92 -4.68
N ARG A 63 -21.63 14.38 -4.95
CA ARG A 63 -21.37 15.71 -5.53
C ARG A 63 -21.96 15.90 -6.93
N ASN A 64 -21.86 14.88 -7.77
CA ASN A 64 -22.44 14.92 -9.11
C ASN A 64 -23.97 15.01 -9.06
N LYS A 65 -24.58 14.34 -8.08
CA LYS A 65 -26.03 14.34 -7.90
C LYS A 65 -26.55 15.58 -7.19
N TYR A 66 -25.80 16.08 -6.24
CA TYR A 66 -26.10 17.25 -5.42
C TYR A 66 -24.95 18.25 -5.51
N PRO A 67 -24.98 19.16 -6.51
CA PRO A 67 -23.94 20.19 -6.64
C PRO A 67 -23.82 21.12 -5.41
N ASP A 68 -24.94 21.34 -4.72
CA ASP A 68 -25.01 22.07 -3.44
C ASP A 68 -25.45 21.12 -2.32
N LEU A 69 -24.58 20.95 -1.34
CA LEU A 69 -24.78 20.13 -0.14
C LEU A 69 -25.01 20.98 1.14
N SER A 70 -25.08 22.30 1.03
CA SER A 70 -25.17 23.20 2.18
C SER A 70 -26.41 22.94 3.06
N ASN A 71 -27.50 22.48 2.45
CA ASN A 71 -28.77 22.18 3.08
C ASN A 71 -29.09 20.69 3.21
N LYS A 72 -28.09 19.81 3.01
CA LYS A 72 -28.25 18.37 3.06
C LYS A 72 -27.71 17.79 4.35
N GLU A 73 -28.51 17.03 5.06
CA GLU A 73 -28.10 16.26 6.23
C GLU A 73 -27.52 14.92 5.78
N ILE A 74 -26.29 14.64 6.17
CA ILE A 74 -25.55 13.42 5.81
C ILE A 74 -25.37 12.58 7.07
N LEU A 75 -25.85 11.35 7.04
CA LEU A 75 -25.59 10.35 8.06
C LEU A 75 -24.54 9.37 7.57
N LEU A 76 -23.45 9.20 8.32
CA LEU A 76 -22.43 8.20 8.06
C LEU A 76 -22.40 7.16 9.19
N LEU A 77 -22.85 5.95 8.86
CA LEU A 77 -22.85 4.80 9.74
C LEU A 77 -21.57 3.98 9.58
N GLY A 78 -20.82 3.84 10.68
CA GLY A 78 -19.56 3.10 10.71
C GLY A 78 -18.34 3.99 10.59
N THR A 79 -17.42 3.86 11.55
CA THR A 79 -16.16 4.61 11.64
C THR A 79 -14.94 3.68 11.48
N GLY A 80 -15.13 2.54 10.80
CA GLY A 80 -14.05 1.66 10.37
C GLY A 80 -13.19 2.31 9.29
N LYS A 81 -12.31 1.54 8.64
CA LYS A 81 -11.41 2.04 7.61
C LYS A 81 -12.14 2.73 6.45
N ILE A 82 -13.19 2.11 5.91
CA ILE A 82 -14.01 2.68 4.82
C ILE A 82 -14.73 3.93 5.33
N GLY A 83 -15.41 3.87 6.47
CA GLY A 83 -16.14 5.00 7.03
C GLY A 83 -15.25 6.20 7.35
N SER A 84 -14.09 5.98 7.97
CA SER A 84 -13.12 7.06 8.26
C SER A 84 -12.59 7.71 6.99
N ASN A 85 -12.31 6.93 5.94
CA ASN A 85 -11.91 7.46 4.64
C ASN A 85 -13.05 8.22 3.95
N THR A 86 -14.29 7.73 4.06
CA THR A 86 -15.49 8.41 3.53
C THR A 86 -15.72 9.74 4.25
N CYS A 87 -15.62 9.75 5.58
CA CYS A 87 -15.70 10.96 6.40
C CYS A 87 -14.68 12.01 5.93
N LYS A 88 -13.41 11.62 5.83
CA LYS A 88 -12.36 12.51 5.35
C LYS A 88 -12.67 13.05 3.94
N ASN A 89 -13.07 12.19 3.02
CA ASN A 89 -13.41 12.60 1.66
C ASN A 89 -14.63 13.54 1.60
N LEU A 90 -15.64 13.34 2.45
CA LEU A 90 -16.78 14.25 2.56
C LEU A 90 -16.32 15.64 3.03
N VAL A 91 -15.51 15.71 4.08
CA VAL A 91 -14.97 16.97 4.59
C VAL A 91 -14.09 17.67 3.54
N ASP A 92 -13.18 16.92 2.90
CA ASP A 92 -12.19 17.49 1.97
C ASP A 92 -12.81 17.93 0.64
N TYR A 93 -13.88 17.25 0.17
CA TYR A 93 -14.39 17.43 -1.19
C TYR A 93 -15.88 17.83 -1.29
N ALA A 94 -16.69 17.56 -0.28
CA ALA A 94 -18.11 17.91 -0.32
C ALA A 94 -18.41 19.29 0.32
N SER A 95 -17.43 19.91 0.96
CA SER A 95 -17.53 21.24 1.55
C SER A 95 -18.76 21.44 2.46
N THR A 96 -19.15 20.39 3.20
CA THR A 96 -20.26 20.43 4.16
C THR A 96 -19.81 19.93 5.53
N SER A 97 -20.33 20.58 6.57
CA SER A 97 -20.16 20.15 7.97
C SER A 97 -21.42 19.48 8.54
N ARG A 98 -22.51 19.38 7.73
CA ARG A 98 -23.77 18.76 8.14
C ARG A 98 -23.67 17.23 8.03
N ILE A 99 -22.74 16.68 8.77
CA ILE A 99 -22.42 15.22 8.79
C ILE A 99 -22.57 14.76 10.22
N THR A 100 -23.44 13.80 10.43
CA THR A 100 -23.57 13.08 11.71
C THR A 100 -22.91 11.72 11.58
N LEU A 101 -21.97 11.44 12.48
CA LEU A 101 -21.26 10.16 12.53
C LEU A 101 -21.90 9.25 13.56
N MET A 102 -22.16 8.02 13.19
CA MET A 102 -22.65 6.99 14.11
C MET A 102 -21.80 5.72 14.03
N ASN A 103 -21.61 5.08 15.17
CA ASN A 103 -20.91 3.81 15.24
C ASN A 103 -21.37 3.02 16.45
N ARG A 104 -21.43 1.69 16.37
CA ARG A 104 -21.77 0.83 17.50
C ARG A 104 -20.95 1.13 18.76
N SER A 105 -19.66 1.42 18.60
CA SER A 105 -18.80 1.93 19.67
C SER A 105 -18.80 3.45 19.62
N PHE A 106 -19.62 4.11 20.41
CA PHE A 106 -19.84 5.56 20.36
C PHE A 106 -18.54 6.38 20.51
N HIS A 107 -17.62 5.94 21.39
CA HIS A 107 -16.32 6.62 21.55
C HIS A 107 -15.51 6.74 20.24
N LYS A 108 -15.66 5.80 19.29
CA LYS A 108 -15.01 5.89 17.97
C LYS A 108 -15.66 6.95 17.10
N ALA A 109 -16.98 7.10 17.18
CA ALA A 109 -17.68 8.18 16.48
C ALA A 109 -17.27 9.55 17.05
N ILE A 110 -17.23 9.70 18.37
CA ILE A 110 -16.74 10.93 19.05
C ILE A 110 -15.31 11.28 18.61
N SER A 111 -14.40 10.30 18.64
CA SER A 111 -12.99 10.53 18.26
C SER A 111 -12.85 11.03 16.82
N LEU A 112 -13.60 10.45 15.89
CA LEU A 112 -13.57 10.87 14.48
C LEU A 112 -14.27 12.21 14.27
N ALA A 113 -15.41 12.44 14.92
CA ALA A 113 -16.18 13.68 14.87
C ALA A 113 -15.35 14.87 15.40
N SER A 114 -14.72 14.72 16.56
CA SER A 114 -13.86 15.75 17.16
C SER A 114 -12.70 16.14 16.24
N LYS A 115 -12.11 15.18 15.54
CA LYS A 115 -11.00 15.43 14.61
C LYS A 115 -11.39 16.30 13.41
N HIS A 116 -12.65 16.24 13.00
CA HIS A 116 -13.16 16.94 11.81
C HIS A 116 -14.21 17.99 12.13
N HIS A 117 -14.46 18.28 13.42
CA HIS A 117 -15.47 19.24 13.87
C HIS A 117 -16.88 18.93 13.38
N LEU A 118 -17.27 17.64 13.43
CA LEU A 118 -18.54 17.12 12.97
C LEU A 118 -19.44 16.74 14.13
N GLN A 119 -20.71 16.44 13.82
CA GLN A 119 -21.67 15.91 14.78
C GLN A 119 -21.51 14.39 14.92
N CYS A 120 -21.94 13.85 16.08
CA CYS A 120 -22.05 12.41 16.29
C CYS A 120 -23.25 12.11 17.16
N ALA A 121 -23.88 10.98 16.93
CA ALA A 121 -25.01 10.49 17.70
C ALA A 121 -24.78 9.02 18.13
N PRO A 122 -25.34 8.62 19.30
CA PRO A 122 -25.29 7.25 19.76
C PRO A 122 -26.18 6.36 18.89
N ILE A 123 -25.87 5.05 18.84
CA ILE A 123 -26.56 4.11 17.93
C ILE A 123 -28.05 3.94 18.29
N GLU A 124 -28.41 4.22 19.51
CA GLU A 124 -29.78 4.19 20.02
C GLU A 124 -30.69 5.21 19.33
N GLU A 125 -30.11 6.30 18.79
CA GLU A 125 -30.82 7.36 18.07
C GLU A 125 -30.83 7.10 16.54
N LEU A 126 -30.48 5.89 16.08
CA LEU A 126 -30.37 5.57 14.67
C LEU A 126 -31.66 5.89 13.88
N GLU A 127 -32.82 5.58 14.46
CA GLU A 127 -34.11 5.78 13.80
C GLU A 127 -34.39 7.26 13.54
N ASP A 128 -34.08 8.11 14.50
CA ASP A 128 -34.28 9.56 14.39
C ASP A 128 -33.28 10.18 13.40
N GLU A 129 -32.03 9.76 13.44
CA GLU A 129 -31.01 10.25 12.51
C GLU A 129 -31.25 9.77 11.07
N VAL A 130 -31.74 8.55 10.88
CA VAL A 130 -32.17 8.06 9.56
C VAL A 130 -33.35 8.89 9.03
N ARG A 131 -34.29 9.30 9.88
CA ARG A 131 -35.41 10.14 9.48
C ARG A 131 -34.97 11.54 9.04
N LYS A 132 -34.03 12.16 9.73
CA LYS A 132 -33.51 13.51 9.45
C LYS A 132 -32.64 13.54 8.18
N ALA A 133 -31.85 12.51 7.95
CA ALA A 133 -30.85 12.49 6.89
C ALA A 133 -31.46 12.50 5.47
N ASP A 134 -30.92 13.32 4.58
CA ASP A 134 -31.17 13.27 3.15
C ASP A 134 -30.28 12.22 2.46
N ILE A 135 -29.06 12.05 2.96
CA ILE A 135 -28.05 11.14 2.44
C ILE A 135 -27.57 10.24 3.54
N ILE A 136 -27.65 8.94 3.34
CA ILE A 136 -27.20 7.93 4.30
C ILE A 136 -26.10 7.11 3.66
N ILE A 137 -24.93 7.06 4.31
CA ILE A 137 -23.80 6.23 3.87
C ILE A 137 -23.56 5.16 4.93
N VAL A 138 -23.66 3.90 4.53
CA VAL A 138 -23.45 2.74 5.41
C VAL A 138 -22.09 2.14 5.10
N ALA A 139 -21.21 2.13 6.10
CA ALA A 139 -19.84 1.60 6.01
C ALA A 139 -19.52 0.77 7.26
N THR A 140 -20.44 -0.09 7.64
CA THR A 140 -20.33 -0.94 8.82
C THR A 140 -19.79 -2.33 8.45
N ASN A 141 -19.47 -3.11 9.47
CA ASN A 141 -19.09 -4.53 9.32
C ASN A 141 -20.05 -5.39 10.15
N ALA A 142 -21.35 -5.09 10.07
CA ALA A 142 -22.38 -5.86 10.75
C ALA A 142 -22.65 -7.16 9.97
N ALA A 143 -22.97 -8.23 10.71
CA ALA A 143 -23.32 -9.51 10.09
C ALA A 143 -24.72 -9.48 9.44
N PHE A 144 -25.57 -8.54 9.85
CA PHE A 144 -26.95 -8.39 9.39
C PHE A 144 -27.22 -6.92 9.02
N PRO A 145 -28.22 -6.66 8.15
CA PRO A 145 -28.65 -5.30 7.82
C PRO A 145 -28.96 -4.48 9.06
N VAL A 146 -28.55 -3.20 9.03
CA VAL A 146 -28.78 -2.22 10.10
C VAL A 146 -29.82 -1.17 9.71
N ILE A 147 -30.04 -0.99 8.41
CA ILE A 147 -31.08 -0.13 7.84
C ILE A 147 -32.17 -0.98 7.20
N HIS A 148 -33.39 -0.80 7.64
CA HIS A 148 -34.59 -1.53 7.18
C HIS A 148 -35.64 -0.56 6.66
N LYS A 149 -36.56 -1.07 5.84
CA LYS A 149 -37.71 -0.31 5.28
C LYS A 149 -38.45 0.51 6.32
N LYS A 150 -38.75 -0.08 7.48
CA LYS A 150 -39.53 0.55 8.56
C LYS A 150 -38.93 1.88 9.08
N GLN A 151 -37.62 2.05 8.99
CA GLN A 151 -36.92 3.27 9.42
C GLN A 151 -36.99 4.39 8.39
N ILE A 152 -37.28 4.05 7.13
CA ILE A 152 -37.24 4.95 5.98
C ILE A 152 -38.65 5.27 5.49
N GLU A 153 -39.62 4.38 5.68
CA GLU A 153 -40.99 4.53 5.23
C GLU A 153 -41.65 5.77 5.83
N GLY A 154 -42.34 6.54 4.98
CA GLY A 154 -42.96 7.79 5.39
C GLY A 154 -42.02 8.98 5.57
N THR A 155 -40.73 8.80 5.28
CA THR A 155 -39.73 9.89 5.28
C THR A 155 -39.64 10.52 3.86
N GLY A 156 -38.96 11.68 3.76
CA GLY A 156 -38.71 12.34 2.48
C GLY A 156 -37.76 11.55 1.58
N ARG A 157 -37.44 12.16 0.42
CA ARG A 157 -36.53 11.56 -0.56
C ARG A 157 -35.13 11.36 0.06
N LYS A 158 -34.58 10.16 -0.10
CA LYS A 158 -33.29 9.77 0.46
C LYS A 158 -32.39 9.11 -0.57
N LEU A 159 -31.09 9.45 -0.53
CA LEU A 159 -30.04 8.70 -1.17
C LEU A 159 -29.37 7.82 -0.14
N ILE A 160 -29.35 6.52 -0.36
CA ILE A 160 -28.68 5.55 0.52
C ILE A 160 -27.55 4.88 -0.26
N ILE A 161 -26.35 4.90 0.31
CA ILE A 161 -25.15 4.29 -0.28
C ILE A 161 -24.63 3.23 0.67
N ASP A 162 -24.71 1.96 0.26
CA ASP A 162 -24.18 0.84 1.03
C ASP A 162 -22.78 0.45 0.55
N LEU A 163 -21.79 0.76 1.38
CA LEU A 163 -20.37 0.44 1.16
C LEU A 163 -19.93 -0.82 1.92
N SER A 164 -20.87 -1.52 2.54
CA SER A 164 -20.59 -2.65 3.42
C SER A 164 -20.49 -3.97 2.66
N VAL A 165 -19.65 -4.86 3.17
CA VAL A 165 -19.58 -6.27 2.72
C VAL A 165 -19.51 -7.13 3.99
N PRO A 166 -20.55 -7.93 4.27
CA PRO A 166 -21.85 -8.06 3.56
C PRO A 166 -22.68 -6.77 3.60
N LEU A 167 -23.70 -6.70 2.73
CA LEU A 167 -24.61 -5.53 2.66
C LEU A 167 -25.31 -5.30 3.99
N ASN A 168 -25.36 -4.04 4.41
CA ASN A 168 -25.99 -3.65 5.69
C ASN A 168 -27.25 -2.79 5.52
N VAL A 169 -27.72 -2.59 4.30
CA VAL A 169 -29.04 -2.08 3.99
C VAL A 169 -29.90 -3.24 3.51
N ALA A 170 -31.05 -3.45 4.14
CA ALA A 170 -31.95 -4.53 3.80
C ALA A 170 -32.54 -4.36 2.39
N GLU A 171 -32.83 -5.48 1.71
CA GLU A 171 -33.34 -5.44 0.34
C GLU A 171 -34.71 -4.75 0.23
N ASP A 172 -35.55 -4.88 1.25
CA ASP A 172 -36.85 -4.24 1.32
C ASP A 172 -36.78 -2.71 1.36
N ALA A 173 -35.68 -2.13 1.81
CA ALA A 173 -35.45 -0.69 1.78
C ALA A 173 -35.46 -0.13 0.32
N ALA A 174 -35.01 -0.89 -0.66
CA ALA A 174 -35.04 -0.53 -2.06
C ALA A 174 -36.45 -0.45 -2.65
N THR A 175 -37.44 -1.04 -1.98
CA THR A 175 -38.86 -0.99 -2.42
C THR A 175 -39.56 0.33 -2.08
N CYS A 176 -38.91 1.20 -1.28
CA CYS A 176 -39.48 2.52 -0.94
C CYS A 176 -39.37 3.46 -2.12
N PRO A 177 -40.48 4.05 -2.63
CA PRO A 177 -40.47 4.86 -3.86
C PRO A 177 -39.60 6.11 -3.78
N MET A 178 -39.37 6.62 -2.57
CA MET A 178 -38.59 7.84 -2.31
C MET A 178 -37.13 7.57 -1.99
N VAL A 179 -36.68 6.31 -2.09
CA VAL A 179 -35.34 5.88 -1.76
C VAL A 179 -34.59 5.49 -3.04
N GLU A 180 -33.44 6.06 -3.21
CA GLU A 180 -32.45 5.61 -4.18
C GLU A 180 -31.33 4.91 -3.44
N LEU A 181 -31.29 3.59 -3.57
CA LEU A 181 -30.27 2.75 -2.98
C LEU A 181 -29.19 2.42 -3.99
N ILE A 182 -27.94 2.74 -3.65
CA ILE A 182 -26.76 2.43 -4.46
C ILE A 182 -25.83 1.54 -3.65
N ARG A 183 -25.38 0.46 -4.25
CA ARG A 183 -24.52 -0.54 -3.64
C ARG A 183 -23.06 -0.40 -4.10
N VAL A 184 -22.15 -0.96 -3.34
CA VAL A 184 -20.71 -0.93 -3.64
C VAL A 184 -20.37 -1.43 -5.05
N ASP A 185 -21.09 -2.41 -5.56
CA ASP A 185 -20.88 -2.97 -6.90
C ASP A 185 -21.26 -1.97 -8.02
N GLU A 186 -22.27 -1.18 -7.81
CA GLU A 186 -22.70 -0.13 -8.76
C GLU A 186 -21.68 1.01 -8.82
N LEU A 187 -21.16 1.44 -7.67
CA LEU A 187 -20.05 2.39 -7.60
C LEU A 187 -18.79 1.88 -8.31
N SER A 188 -18.61 0.57 -8.31
CA SER A 188 -17.46 -0.06 -9.00
C SER A 188 -17.59 0.00 -10.52
N LYS A 189 -18.80 -0.05 -11.07
CA LYS A 189 -19.07 0.07 -12.53
C LYS A 189 -18.84 1.49 -13.07
N MET A 190 -19.00 2.52 -12.24
CA MET A 190 -18.70 3.92 -12.63
C MET A 190 -17.20 4.22 -12.84
N LYS A 191 -16.33 3.20 -12.64
CA LYS A 191 -14.87 3.30 -12.76
C LYS A 191 -14.32 3.15 -14.20
N ASP A 192 -15.15 2.89 -15.20
CA ASP A 192 -14.66 2.43 -16.50
C ASP A 192 -13.75 3.45 -17.21
N GLU A 193 -14.04 4.75 -17.18
CA GLU A 193 -13.15 5.77 -17.75
C GLU A 193 -11.81 5.87 -16.99
N THR A 194 -11.88 5.78 -15.66
CA THR A 194 -10.67 5.77 -14.81
C THR A 194 -9.88 4.49 -15.01
N LEU A 195 -10.56 3.36 -15.27
CA LEU A 195 -9.92 2.08 -15.57
C LEU A 195 -9.14 2.13 -16.88
N LEU A 196 -9.70 2.69 -17.93
CA LEU A 196 -9.02 2.85 -19.23
C LEU A 196 -7.76 3.71 -19.11
N ARG A 197 -7.82 4.85 -18.40
CA ARG A 197 -6.65 5.69 -18.11
C ARG A 197 -5.57 4.94 -17.34
N ARG A 198 -5.94 4.11 -16.34
CA ARG A 198 -5.01 3.27 -15.60
C ARG A 198 -4.41 2.16 -16.45
N MET A 199 -5.19 1.55 -17.34
CA MET A 199 -4.69 0.53 -18.26
C MET A 199 -3.60 1.10 -19.16
N ALA A 200 -3.71 2.33 -19.61
CA ALA A 200 -2.68 3.01 -20.39
C ALA A 200 -1.35 3.21 -19.63
N GLU A 201 -1.40 3.31 -18.30
CA GLU A 201 -0.20 3.45 -17.44
C GLU A 201 0.47 2.11 -17.07
N ILE A 202 -0.19 0.97 -17.34
CA ILE A 202 0.35 -0.37 -17.01
C ILE A 202 1.72 -0.63 -17.65
N PRO A 203 1.97 -0.31 -18.94
CA PRO A 203 3.28 -0.53 -19.54
C PRO A 203 4.39 0.20 -18.82
N LYS A 204 4.17 1.47 -18.43
CA LYS A 204 5.12 2.27 -17.68
C LYS A 204 5.40 1.70 -16.29
N ALA A 205 4.37 1.27 -15.58
CA ALA A 205 4.53 0.62 -14.28
C ALA A 205 5.31 -0.71 -14.40
N LYS A 206 5.07 -1.49 -15.47
CA LYS A 206 5.83 -2.73 -15.74
C LYS A 206 7.29 -2.46 -16.02
N ALA A 207 7.62 -1.38 -16.74
CA ALA A 207 9.01 -0.98 -17.00
C ALA A 207 9.74 -0.66 -15.68
N ILE A 208 9.13 0.15 -14.80
CA ILE A 208 9.68 0.47 -13.46
C ILE A 208 9.93 -0.82 -12.65
N ILE A 209 8.97 -1.75 -12.66
CA ILE A 209 9.14 -3.04 -11.96
C ILE A 209 10.31 -3.83 -12.56
N ALA A 210 10.44 -3.84 -13.88
CA ALA A 210 11.52 -4.57 -14.57
C ALA A 210 12.89 -4.00 -14.19
N ASP A 211 13.05 -2.69 -14.10
CA ASP A 211 14.29 -2.02 -13.72
C ASP A 211 14.67 -2.36 -12.26
N HIS A 212 13.78 -2.19 -11.31
CA HIS A 212 14.02 -2.58 -9.92
C HIS A 212 14.30 -4.07 -9.75
N PHE A 213 13.65 -4.92 -10.56
CA PHE A 213 13.89 -6.34 -10.54
C PHE A 213 15.26 -6.70 -11.10
N ALA A 214 15.70 -6.02 -12.17
CA ALA A 214 17.04 -6.19 -12.73
C ALA A 214 18.13 -5.79 -11.72
N GLU A 215 17.96 -4.66 -11.03
CA GLU A 215 18.86 -4.24 -9.95
C GLU A 215 18.91 -5.25 -8.80
N PHE A 216 17.76 -5.75 -8.38
CA PHE A 216 17.68 -6.79 -7.34
C PHE A 216 18.37 -8.08 -7.77
N LYS A 217 18.17 -8.52 -9.02
CA LYS A 217 18.87 -9.69 -9.59
C LYS A 217 20.37 -9.51 -9.58
N ALA A 218 20.86 -8.36 -10.05
CA ALA A 218 22.28 -8.04 -10.07
C ALA A 218 22.87 -8.03 -8.65
N TRP A 219 22.16 -7.45 -7.68
CA TRP A 219 22.57 -7.51 -6.27
C TRP A 219 22.63 -8.95 -5.74
N ASN A 220 21.61 -9.77 -6.04
CA ASN A 220 21.54 -11.16 -5.58
C ASN A 220 22.67 -12.02 -6.17
N GLN A 221 23.03 -11.79 -7.43
CA GLN A 221 24.19 -12.46 -8.05
C GLN A 221 25.50 -12.08 -7.32
N ARG A 222 25.74 -10.77 -7.15
CA ARG A 222 26.93 -10.30 -6.40
C ARG A 222 27.00 -10.88 -4.99
N ARG A 223 25.87 -11.02 -4.30
CA ARG A 223 25.81 -11.62 -2.98
C ARG A 223 26.25 -13.09 -2.95
N LYS A 224 25.96 -13.86 -4.00
CA LYS A 224 26.40 -15.27 -4.10
C LYS A 224 27.92 -15.40 -4.12
N HIS A 225 28.62 -14.39 -4.66
CA HIS A 225 30.07 -14.37 -4.74
C HIS A 225 30.75 -13.80 -3.46
N ALA A 226 29.99 -13.18 -2.58
CA ALA A 226 30.55 -12.56 -1.37
C ALA A 226 31.34 -13.53 -0.46
N PRO A 227 30.88 -14.77 -0.21
CA PRO A 227 31.69 -15.73 0.60
C PRO A 227 33.01 -16.06 -0.05
N ILE A 228 33.04 -16.23 -1.40
CA ILE A 228 34.27 -16.55 -2.16
C ILE A 228 35.27 -15.40 -2.06
N LEU A 229 34.78 -14.17 -2.28
CA LEU A 229 35.62 -12.96 -2.19
C LEU A 229 36.13 -12.73 -0.76
N SER A 230 35.32 -13.03 0.27
CA SER A 230 35.73 -12.96 1.66
C SER A 230 36.82 -13.97 1.95
N HIS A 231 36.66 -15.23 1.52
CA HIS A 231 37.68 -16.27 1.70
C HIS A 231 38.97 -15.92 0.96
N LEU A 232 38.87 -15.46 -0.30
CA LEU A 232 40.02 -15.00 -1.07
C LEU A 232 40.76 -13.86 -0.35
N LYS A 233 40.05 -12.87 0.18
CA LYS A 233 40.62 -11.78 0.96
C LYS A 233 41.43 -12.29 2.13
N THR A 234 40.87 -13.21 2.93
CA THR A 234 41.53 -13.80 4.08
C THR A 234 42.81 -14.58 3.68
N THR A 235 42.71 -15.34 2.57
CA THR A 235 43.85 -16.10 2.03
C THR A 235 44.98 -15.17 1.59
N LEU A 236 44.67 -14.09 0.87
CA LEU A 236 45.66 -13.12 0.40
C LEU A 236 46.37 -12.39 1.57
N HIS A 237 45.62 -12.02 2.62
CA HIS A 237 46.22 -11.45 3.82
C HIS A 237 47.14 -12.46 4.53
N HIS A 238 46.76 -13.73 4.62
CA HIS A 238 47.56 -14.79 5.24
C HIS A 238 48.82 -15.09 4.43
N LEU A 239 48.75 -15.08 3.09
CA LEU A 239 49.95 -15.23 2.22
C LEU A 239 50.91 -14.06 2.41
N ASN A 240 50.45 -12.83 2.50
CA ASN A 240 51.29 -11.66 2.73
C ASN A 240 51.98 -11.67 4.10
N SER A 241 51.41 -12.35 5.10
CA SER A 241 51.98 -12.46 6.44
C SER A 241 53.06 -13.58 6.60
N ARG A 242 53.31 -14.41 5.56
CA ARG A 242 54.25 -15.51 5.56
C ARG A 242 55.57 -15.13 4.86
N PRO A 243 56.72 -15.01 5.57
CA PRO A 243 57.99 -14.63 4.97
C PRO A 243 58.53 -15.62 3.93
N SER A 244 58.05 -16.87 3.94
CA SER A 244 58.53 -17.95 3.04
C SER A 244 57.86 -17.94 1.66
N VAL A 245 56.89 -17.07 1.38
CA VAL A 245 56.06 -17.11 0.12
C VAL A 245 56.35 -15.97 -0.84
N GLY A 246 57.20 -15.02 -0.46
CA GLY A 246 57.60 -13.89 -1.33
C GLY A 246 58.13 -12.69 -0.54
N PRO A 247 58.61 -11.63 -1.20
CA PRO A 247 59.07 -10.44 -0.50
C PRO A 247 57.92 -9.82 0.30
N TYR A 248 58.17 -9.55 1.58
CA TYR A 248 57.18 -8.85 2.43
C TYR A 248 56.85 -7.47 1.83
N ILE A 249 55.60 -7.27 1.50
CA ILE A 249 55.07 -5.99 1.03
C ILE A 249 54.48 -5.24 2.22
N GLY A 250 54.86 -3.98 2.41
CA GLY A 250 54.33 -3.16 3.51
C GLY A 250 52.80 -3.13 3.51
N SER A 251 52.19 -3.02 4.68
CA SER A 251 50.76 -3.19 4.93
C SER A 251 49.86 -2.37 3.96
N ASP A 252 50.24 -1.12 3.66
CA ASP A 252 49.44 -0.26 2.82
C ASP A 252 49.49 -0.65 1.33
N THR A 253 50.66 -1.02 0.83
CA THR A 253 50.87 -1.52 -0.52
C THR A 253 50.19 -2.88 -0.70
N ALA A 254 50.29 -3.78 0.28
CA ALA A 254 49.60 -5.06 0.26
C ALA A 254 48.08 -4.89 0.23
N ASN A 255 47.52 -4.02 1.07
CA ASN A 255 46.10 -3.72 1.09
C ASN A 255 45.59 -3.11 -0.24
N ALA A 256 46.39 -2.28 -0.88
CA ALA A 256 46.05 -1.73 -2.20
C ALA A 256 46.04 -2.82 -3.28
N ARG A 257 47.07 -3.71 -3.24
CA ARG A 257 47.17 -4.84 -4.18
C ARG A 257 46.04 -5.84 -3.98
N ILE A 258 45.69 -6.21 -2.74
CA ILE A 258 44.58 -7.08 -2.40
C ILE A 258 43.28 -6.49 -2.90
N ARG A 259 43.01 -5.19 -2.68
CA ARG A 259 41.82 -4.52 -3.20
C ARG A 259 41.71 -4.59 -4.73
N LYS A 260 42.83 -4.38 -5.45
CA LYS A 260 42.87 -4.47 -6.90
C LYS A 260 42.52 -5.88 -7.41
N VAL A 261 43.12 -6.91 -6.80
CA VAL A 261 42.84 -8.32 -7.14
C VAL A 261 41.38 -8.68 -6.85
N LEU A 262 40.88 -8.32 -5.67
CA LEU A 262 39.46 -8.58 -5.33
C LEU A 262 38.49 -7.90 -6.28
N SER A 263 38.77 -6.67 -6.68
CA SER A 263 37.92 -5.93 -7.63
C SER A 263 37.91 -6.58 -9.03
N HIS A 264 39.08 -7.04 -9.49
CA HIS A 264 39.18 -7.76 -10.75
C HIS A 264 38.44 -9.10 -10.71
N THR A 265 38.69 -9.91 -9.66
CA THR A 265 38.01 -11.20 -9.47
C THR A 265 36.49 -11.04 -9.35
N ALA A 266 36.01 -9.99 -8.66
CA ALA A 266 34.59 -9.72 -8.56
C ALA A 266 33.93 -9.42 -9.91
N ARG A 267 34.65 -8.75 -10.83
CA ARG A 267 34.20 -8.49 -12.20
C ARG A 267 34.12 -9.79 -12.99
N GLU A 268 35.18 -10.57 -13.00
CA GLU A 268 35.26 -11.86 -13.68
C GLU A 268 34.17 -12.84 -13.24
N LEU A 269 33.90 -12.91 -11.91
CA LEU A 269 32.83 -13.74 -11.35
C LEU A 269 31.45 -13.33 -11.83
N ASN A 270 31.23 -12.01 -12.02
CA ASN A 270 29.95 -11.51 -12.54
C ASN A 270 29.77 -11.80 -14.04
N GLU A 271 30.85 -11.77 -14.82
CA GLU A 271 30.79 -11.95 -16.28
C GLU A 271 30.75 -13.43 -16.69
N HIS A 272 31.50 -14.31 -16.04
CA HIS A 272 31.74 -15.67 -16.54
C HIS A 272 31.24 -16.79 -15.62
N ASN A 273 30.81 -16.51 -14.41
CA ASN A 273 30.29 -17.47 -13.41
C ASN A 273 31.15 -18.75 -13.16
N ARG A 274 32.47 -18.67 -13.41
CA ARG A 274 33.42 -19.78 -13.23
C ARG A 274 34.18 -19.64 -11.93
N GLN A 275 33.67 -20.19 -10.83
CA GLN A 275 34.15 -19.94 -9.46
C GLN A 275 35.55 -20.51 -9.15
N GLY A 276 35.91 -21.69 -9.65
CA GLY A 276 37.16 -22.37 -9.27
C GLY A 276 38.41 -21.78 -9.91
N CYS A 277 38.40 -21.59 -11.25
CA CYS A 277 39.55 -21.09 -12.00
C CYS A 277 39.95 -19.65 -11.61
N GLN A 278 38.97 -18.82 -11.28
CA GLN A 278 39.16 -17.41 -10.93
C GLN A 278 39.85 -17.22 -9.56
N PHE A 279 39.64 -18.14 -8.62
CA PHE A 279 40.31 -18.12 -7.34
C PHE A 279 41.84 -18.37 -7.50
N ILE A 280 42.20 -19.36 -8.30
CA ILE A 280 43.64 -19.68 -8.60
C ILE A 280 44.27 -18.51 -9.36
N THR A 281 43.59 -17.95 -10.37
CA THR A 281 44.09 -16.80 -11.16
C THR A 281 44.32 -15.59 -10.24
N ALA A 282 43.42 -15.32 -9.28
CA ALA A 282 43.55 -14.21 -8.33
C ALA A 282 44.76 -14.39 -7.41
N ILE A 283 45.04 -15.60 -6.92
CA ILE A 283 46.23 -15.88 -6.12
C ILE A 283 47.50 -15.66 -6.95
N ASN A 284 47.55 -16.17 -8.16
CA ASN A 284 48.70 -15.98 -9.04
C ASN A 284 48.94 -14.50 -9.36
N GLN A 285 47.91 -13.71 -9.62
CA GLN A 285 48.01 -12.24 -9.81
C GLN A 285 48.52 -11.50 -8.56
N PHE A 286 48.27 -12.03 -7.37
CA PHE A 286 48.78 -11.44 -6.13
C PHE A 286 50.24 -11.73 -5.93
N MET A 287 50.71 -12.95 -6.30
CA MET A 287 52.06 -13.43 -6.07
C MET A 287 53.10 -12.80 -7.01
N HIS A 288 52.67 -12.38 -8.24
CA HIS A 288 53.47 -11.70 -9.24
C HIS A 288 53.17 -10.19 -9.27
#